data_320b4b1448f9b81c62acd01770b97953
#
_entry.id   320b4b1448f9b81c62acd01770b97953
#
_cell.length_a   1.000
_cell.length_b   1.000
_cell.length_c   1.000
_cell.angle_alpha   90.00
_cell.angle_beta   90.00
_cell.angle_gamma   90.00
#
_symmetry.space_group_name_H-M   'P 1'
#
loop_
_entity.id
_entity.type
_entity.pdbx_description
1 polymer ?
#
loop_
_entity_poly.entity_id
_entity_poly.type
_entity_poly.pdbx_seq_one_letter_code
_entity_poly.pdbx_strand_id
1 'polypeptide(L)'
;MRKLFLHIKRVFRKFWYVICLISAISLVHGLIALVVMTIISLLFFDNIVDVDAILENFTDEQLEIILSEEMDENVTDDDYLTLLARYQSFFCPKKIDRGTIWTCSMVTNDAYIYSYELKGNELILVEEQKKKIFAQINTNGVHVKRLVNSNRQLVFRYTYRQTGETIEIVFTTDELRG
;
A
#
# COMPACT_ATOMS: atom_id res chain seq x y z
N MET A 1 -5.97 42.57 59.36
CA MET A 1 -6.80 42.19 58.22
C MET A 1 -6.24 42.63 56.83
N ARG A 2 -5.83 43.91 56.67
CA ARG A 2 -5.34 44.42 55.35
C ARG A 2 -4.09 43.68 54.78
N LYS A 3 -3.14 43.28 55.65
CA LYS A 3 -1.94 42.54 55.22
C LYS A 3 -2.25 41.09 54.76
N LEU A 4 -3.19 40.43 55.40
CA LEU A 4 -3.66 39.09 55.04
C LEU A 4 -4.34 39.08 53.65
N PHE A 5 -5.17 40.07 53.39
CA PHE A 5 -5.87 40.23 52.13
C PHE A 5 -4.92 40.50 50.97
N LEU A 6 -3.86 41.29 51.17
CA LEU A 6 -2.82 41.51 50.18
C LEU A 6 -2.00 40.26 49.89
N HIS A 7 -1.76 39.43 50.91
CA HIS A 7 -1.04 38.15 50.72
C HIS A 7 -1.85 37.14 49.92
N ILE A 8 -3.14 36.98 50.24
CA ILE A 8 -4.09 36.15 49.52
C ILE A 8 -4.18 36.59 48.06
N LYS A 9 -4.31 37.89 47.77
CA LYS A 9 -4.39 38.43 46.41
C LYS A 9 -3.12 38.17 45.61
N ARG A 10 -1.93 38.16 46.25
CA ARG A 10 -0.63 37.87 45.61
C ARG A 10 -0.49 36.37 45.29
N VAL A 11 -0.93 35.48 46.19
CA VAL A 11 -0.94 34.04 45.99
C VAL A 11 -1.91 33.65 44.88
N PHE A 12 -3.12 34.24 44.90
CA PHE A 12 -4.13 33.95 43.86
C PHE A 12 -3.66 34.40 42.46
N ARG A 13 -2.97 35.54 42.36
CA ARG A 13 -2.41 36.01 41.08
C ARG A 13 -1.31 35.11 40.56
N LYS A 14 -0.44 34.58 41.45
CA LYS A 14 0.59 33.60 41.06
C LYS A 14 -0.03 32.27 40.60
N PHE A 15 -1.04 31.79 41.30
CA PHE A 15 -1.77 30.59 40.95
C PHE A 15 -2.47 30.72 39.57
N TRP A 16 -3.10 31.87 39.34
CA TRP A 16 -3.72 32.18 38.04
C TRP A 16 -2.70 32.22 36.90
N TYR A 17 -1.51 32.79 37.13
CA TYR A 17 -0.42 32.79 36.15
C TYR A 17 0.03 31.37 35.80
N VAL A 18 0.16 30.47 36.78
CA VAL A 18 0.54 29.07 36.57
C VAL A 18 -0.53 28.33 35.75
N ILE A 19 -1.80 28.54 36.06
CA ILE A 19 -2.91 27.96 35.29
C ILE A 19 -2.88 28.45 33.83
N CYS A 20 -2.72 29.73 33.58
CA CYS A 20 -2.62 30.29 32.24
C CYS A 20 -1.41 29.78 31.49
N LEU A 21 -0.26 29.57 32.16
CA LEU A 21 0.94 29.05 31.58
C LEU A 21 0.76 27.54 31.16
N ILE A 22 0.17 26.73 32.04
CA ILE A 22 -0.15 25.35 31.77
C ILE A 22 -1.13 25.22 30.58
N SER A 23 -2.17 26.08 30.56
CA SER A 23 -3.13 26.09 29.45
C SER A 23 -2.48 26.51 28.13
N ALA A 24 -1.58 27.49 28.14
CA ALA A 24 -0.85 27.93 26.95
C ALA A 24 0.09 26.82 26.43
N ILE A 25 0.80 26.16 27.36
CA ILE A 25 1.67 25.01 27.00
C ILE A 25 0.84 23.86 26.41
N SER A 26 -0.31 23.56 27.01
CA SER A 26 -1.23 22.53 26.50
C SER A 26 -1.76 22.87 25.10
N LEU A 27 -2.08 24.15 24.85
CA LEU A 27 -2.56 24.64 23.56
C LEU A 27 -1.47 24.56 22.49
N VAL A 28 -0.23 24.91 22.84
CA VAL A 28 0.93 24.78 21.93
C VAL A 28 1.23 23.31 21.59
N HIS A 29 1.17 22.41 22.57
CA HIS A 29 1.35 20.99 22.33
C HIS A 29 0.22 20.41 21.45
N GLY A 30 -1.01 20.83 21.69
CA GLY A 30 -2.16 20.47 20.83
C GLY A 30 -1.98 20.95 19.39
N LEU A 31 -1.49 22.17 19.20
CA LEU A 31 -1.22 22.74 17.87
C LEU A 31 -0.09 22.00 17.16
N ILE A 32 1.01 21.69 17.88
CA ILE A 32 2.13 20.91 17.35
C ILE A 32 1.67 19.50 16.97
N ALA A 33 0.89 18.84 17.83
CA ALA A 33 0.34 17.52 17.52
C ALA A 33 -0.56 17.55 16.27
N LEU A 34 -1.38 18.58 16.11
CA LEU A 34 -2.24 18.74 14.95
C LEU A 34 -1.44 19.00 13.69
N VAL A 35 -0.40 19.83 13.73
CA VAL A 35 0.52 20.06 12.60
C VAL A 35 1.28 18.78 12.24
N VAL A 36 1.81 18.04 13.21
CA VAL A 36 2.51 16.78 12.99
C VAL A 36 1.56 15.73 12.38
N MET A 37 0.33 15.60 12.88
CA MET A 37 -0.68 14.71 12.32
C MET A 37 -1.07 15.12 10.90
N THR A 38 -1.18 16.42 10.61
CA THR A 38 -1.46 16.92 9.27
C THR A 38 -0.30 16.61 8.31
N ILE A 39 0.96 16.82 8.74
CA ILE A 39 2.15 16.48 7.95
C ILE A 39 2.24 14.97 7.74
N ILE A 40 2.01 14.17 8.76
CA ILE A 40 1.94 12.71 8.65
C ILE A 40 0.82 12.32 7.67
N SER A 41 -0.36 12.88 7.81
CA SER A 41 -1.45 12.68 6.85
C SER A 41 -0.99 13.02 5.42
N LEU A 42 -0.46 14.21 5.18
CA LEU A 42 0.00 14.62 3.85
C LEU A 42 1.13 13.73 3.30
N LEU A 43 2.02 13.23 4.14
CA LEU A 43 3.12 12.33 3.73
C LEU A 43 2.66 10.88 3.45
N PHE A 44 1.59 10.45 4.11
CA PHE A 44 1.05 9.09 3.94
C PHE A 44 -0.17 9.03 3.02
N PHE A 45 -0.85 10.17 2.77
CA PHE A 45 -2.05 10.22 1.95
C PHE A 45 -1.79 10.39 0.45
N ASP A 46 -0.52 10.50 -0.01
CA ASP A 46 -0.18 10.44 -1.44
C ASP A 46 -0.50 9.08 -2.10
N ASN A 47 -1.02 8.12 -1.33
CA ASN A 47 -1.50 6.81 -1.79
C ASN A 47 -2.90 6.49 -1.24
N ILE A 48 -3.77 7.48 -1.10
CA ILE A 48 -5.18 7.16 -0.84
C ILE A 48 -5.71 6.51 -2.10
N VAL A 49 -5.87 5.21 -2.02
CA VAL A 49 -6.75 4.49 -2.92
C VAL A 49 -8.12 5.14 -2.75
N ASP A 50 -8.67 5.62 -3.83
CA ASP A 50 -10.02 6.16 -3.85
C ASP A 50 -10.99 5.00 -3.59
N VAL A 51 -11.34 4.82 -2.30
CA VAL A 51 -12.23 3.73 -1.85
C VAL A 51 -13.59 3.89 -2.52
N ASP A 52 -14.05 5.12 -2.72
CA ASP A 52 -15.33 5.38 -3.39
C ASP A 52 -15.27 4.92 -4.84
N ALA A 53 -14.16 5.16 -5.55
CA ALA A 53 -13.96 4.65 -6.90
C ALA A 53 -13.92 3.11 -6.96
N ILE A 54 -13.39 2.43 -5.93
CA ILE A 54 -13.46 0.96 -5.86
C ILE A 54 -14.90 0.51 -5.67
N LEU A 55 -15.62 1.07 -4.69
CA LEU A 55 -17.00 0.70 -4.39
C LEU A 55 -17.96 1.00 -5.56
N GLU A 56 -17.69 2.03 -6.37
CA GLU A 56 -18.46 2.30 -7.59
C GLU A 56 -18.20 1.29 -8.72
N ASN A 57 -17.02 0.67 -8.76
CA ASN A 57 -16.58 -0.19 -9.86
C ASN A 57 -16.63 -1.69 -9.55
N PHE A 58 -16.84 -2.08 -8.29
CA PHE A 58 -16.94 -3.48 -7.86
C PHE A 58 -18.19 -3.68 -7.02
N THR A 59 -18.88 -4.80 -7.23
CA THR A 59 -19.96 -5.25 -6.34
C THR A 59 -19.38 -5.86 -5.07
N ASP A 60 -20.19 -5.90 -4.00
CA ASP A 60 -19.79 -6.54 -2.73
C ASP A 60 -19.35 -8.00 -2.95
N GLU A 61 -20.08 -8.75 -3.81
CA GLU A 61 -19.75 -10.12 -4.20
C GLU A 61 -18.38 -10.21 -4.89
N GLN A 62 -18.08 -9.28 -5.81
CA GLN A 62 -16.76 -9.22 -6.47
C GLN A 62 -15.63 -8.94 -5.50
N LEU A 63 -15.85 -8.07 -4.53
CA LEU A 63 -14.86 -7.77 -3.49
C LEU A 63 -14.66 -8.99 -2.57
N GLU A 64 -15.73 -9.68 -2.21
CA GLU A 64 -15.65 -10.89 -1.40
C GLU A 64 -14.83 -11.97 -2.10
N ILE A 65 -15.06 -12.19 -3.41
CA ILE A 65 -14.29 -13.15 -4.22
C ILE A 65 -12.78 -12.81 -4.22
N ILE A 66 -12.42 -11.53 -4.40
CA ILE A 66 -11.02 -11.11 -4.48
C ILE A 66 -10.31 -11.20 -3.13
N LEU A 67 -11.02 -10.86 -2.04
CA LEU A 67 -10.47 -10.78 -0.69
C LEU A 67 -10.54 -12.11 0.06
N SER A 68 -11.26 -13.09 -0.47
CA SER A 68 -11.36 -14.42 0.13
C SER A 68 -10.00 -15.13 0.12
N GLU A 69 -9.65 -15.77 1.22
CA GLU A 69 -8.52 -16.69 1.32
C GLU A 69 -8.88 -18.12 0.86
N GLU A 70 -10.16 -18.37 0.57
CA GLU A 70 -10.67 -19.65 0.10
C GLU A 70 -11.04 -19.60 -1.38
N MET A 71 -10.89 -20.71 -2.06
CA MET A 71 -11.29 -20.84 -3.47
C MET A 71 -12.81 -21.05 -3.54
N ASP A 72 -13.50 -20.11 -4.17
CA ASP A 72 -14.91 -20.33 -4.58
C ASP A 72 -14.93 -21.18 -5.86
N GLU A 73 -15.56 -22.34 -5.78
CA GLU A 73 -15.69 -23.28 -6.89
C GLU A 73 -16.62 -22.76 -8.00
N ASN A 74 -17.48 -21.82 -7.71
CA ASN A 74 -18.38 -21.20 -8.68
C ASN A 74 -17.71 -20.13 -9.55
N VAL A 75 -16.51 -19.68 -9.16
CA VAL A 75 -15.74 -18.67 -9.89
C VAL A 75 -14.64 -19.34 -10.68
N THR A 76 -14.64 -19.15 -12.00
CA THR A 76 -13.55 -19.69 -12.84
C THR A 76 -12.22 -19.02 -12.52
N ASP A 77 -11.11 -19.74 -12.78
CA ASP A 77 -9.78 -19.18 -12.55
C ASP A 77 -9.54 -17.94 -13.41
N ASP A 78 -10.07 -17.90 -14.63
CA ASP A 78 -9.98 -16.79 -15.56
C ASP A 78 -10.73 -15.54 -15.06
N ASP A 79 -11.94 -15.73 -14.57
CA ASP A 79 -12.75 -14.64 -14.01
C ASP A 79 -12.08 -14.06 -12.77
N TYR A 80 -11.60 -14.93 -11.87
CA TYR A 80 -10.87 -14.50 -10.68
C TYR A 80 -9.63 -13.68 -11.02
N LEU A 81 -8.77 -14.20 -11.90
CA LEU A 81 -7.52 -13.52 -12.26
C LEU A 81 -7.78 -12.19 -12.97
N THR A 82 -8.81 -12.14 -13.82
CA THR A 82 -9.21 -10.92 -14.52
C THR A 82 -9.74 -9.88 -13.52
N LEU A 83 -10.59 -10.32 -12.60
CA LEU A 83 -11.16 -9.48 -11.56
C LEU A 83 -10.07 -8.94 -10.62
N LEU A 84 -9.12 -9.80 -10.22
CA LEU A 84 -7.98 -9.42 -9.39
C LEU A 84 -7.08 -8.40 -10.09
N ALA A 85 -6.76 -8.59 -11.39
CA ALA A 85 -5.95 -7.65 -12.14
C ALA A 85 -6.63 -6.28 -12.25
N ARG A 86 -7.95 -6.28 -12.50
CA ARG A 86 -8.75 -5.05 -12.52
C ARG A 86 -8.74 -4.36 -11.16
N TYR A 87 -8.96 -5.08 -10.07
CA TYR A 87 -8.91 -4.54 -8.72
C TYR A 87 -7.54 -3.94 -8.40
N GLN A 88 -6.47 -4.65 -8.69
CA GLN A 88 -5.11 -4.16 -8.46
C GLN A 88 -4.77 -2.92 -9.28
N SER A 89 -5.37 -2.74 -10.46
CA SER A 89 -5.16 -1.56 -11.30
C SER A 89 -5.65 -0.27 -10.67
N PHE A 90 -6.59 -0.31 -9.72
CA PHE A 90 -7.00 0.87 -8.96
C PHE A 90 -5.91 1.39 -8.01
N PHE A 91 -4.96 0.56 -7.66
CA PHE A 91 -3.82 0.96 -6.84
C PHE A 91 -2.64 1.49 -7.65
N CYS A 92 -2.71 1.42 -8.96
CA CYS A 92 -1.65 1.85 -9.86
C CYS A 92 -1.90 3.25 -10.44
N PRO A 93 -0.82 4.03 -10.67
CA PRO A 93 0.57 3.70 -10.38
C PRO A 93 0.91 3.86 -8.90
N LYS A 94 1.59 2.90 -8.31
CA LYS A 94 2.00 2.93 -6.89
C LYS A 94 3.52 2.91 -6.75
N LYS A 95 4.06 3.84 -5.99
CA LYS A 95 5.48 3.86 -5.64
C LYS A 95 5.78 2.73 -4.64
N ILE A 96 6.62 1.78 -5.02
CA ILE A 96 7.05 0.66 -4.17
C ILE A 96 8.24 1.09 -3.31
N ASP A 97 9.24 1.72 -3.96
CA ASP A 97 10.43 2.27 -3.31
C ASP A 97 10.91 3.53 -4.04
N ARG A 98 12.14 4.01 -3.74
CA ARG A 98 12.70 5.22 -4.34
C ARG A 98 12.90 5.11 -5.86
N GLY A 99 13.16 3.92 -6.35
CA GLY A 99 13.49 3.64 -7.76
C GLY A 99 12.41 2.92 -8.55
N THR A 100 11.42 2.30 -7.88
CA THR A 100 10.45 1.39 -8.49
C THR A 100 9.02 1.90 -8.35
N ILE A 101 8.30 1.93 -9.44
CA ILE A 101 6.86 2.23 -9.50
C ILE A 101 6.14 1.01 -10.08
N TRP A 102 5.16 0.48 -9.36
CA TRP A 102 4.22 -0.50 -9.91
C TRP A 102 3.21 0.25 -10.77
N THR A 103 3.15 -0.10 -12.06
CA THR A 103 2.37 0.66 -13.06
C THR A 103 1.03 0.03 -13.38
N CYS A 104 0.95 -1.30 -13.41
CA CYS A 104 -0.30 -2.04 -13.61
C CYS A 104 -0.15 -3.53 -13.33
N SER A 105 -1.30 -4.21 -13.23
CA SER A 105 -1.41 -5.66 -13.35
C SER A 105 -2.30 -6.01 -14.52
N MET A 106 -1.99 -7.10 -15.24
CA MET A 106 -2.78 -7.56 -16.37
C MET A 106 -2.77 -9.07 -16.48
N VAL A 107 -3.82 -9.60 -17.10
CA VAL A 107 -3.95 -11.03 -17.45
C VAL A 107 -3.88 -11.18 -18.95
N THR A 108 -3.12 -12.14 -19.40
CA THR A 108 -3.09 -12.63 -20.78
C THR A 108 -3.48 -14.11 -20.81
N ASN A 109 -3.58 -14.70 -22.00
CA ASN A 109 -3.88 -16.14 -22.12
C ASN A 109 -2.84 -17.01 -21.40
N ASP A 110 -1.57 -16.56 -21.36
CA ASP A 110 -0.43 -17.37 -20.91
C ASP A 110 0.14 -16.89 -19.56
N ALA A 111 -0.21 -15.70 -19.11
CA ALA A 111 0.45 -15.11 -17.94
C ALA A 111 -0.42 -14.13 -17.15
N TYR A 112 -0.10 -13.99 -15.86
CA TYR A 112 -0.44 -12.86 -15.02
C TYR A 112 0.79 -11.98 -14.85
N ILE A 113 0.69 -10.71 -15.22
CA ILE A 113 1.84 -9.82 -15.36
C ILE A 113 1.73 -8.66 -14.39
N TYR A 114 2.71 -8.52 -13.52
CA TYR A 114 2.96 -7.30 -12.74
C TYR A 114 3.95 -6.41 -13.48
N SER A 115 3.56 -5.19 -13.84
CA SER A 115 4.42 -4.25 -14.57
C SER A 115 4.98 -3.18 -13.65
N TYR A 116 6.27 -2.96 -13.76
CA TYR A 116 7.01 -1.97 -12.96
C TYR A 116 7.84 -1.05 -13.86
N GLU A 117 7.92 0.23 -13.48
CA GLU A 117 8.82 1.20 -14.07
C GLU A 117 10.00 1.43 -13.12
N LEU A 118 11.22 1.36 -13.64
CA LEU A 118 12.45 1.65 -12.93
C LEU A 118 12.95 3.06 -13.29
N LYS A 119 13.18 3.90 -12.28
CA LYS A 119 13.70 5.28 -12.46
C LYS A 119 15.20 5.33 -12.62
N GLY A 120 15.91 4.37 -12.07
CA GLY A 120 17.37 4.27 -12.10
C GLY A 120 17.86 3.35 -13.21
N ASN A 121 19.19 3.32 -13.37
CA ASN A 121 19.88 2.41 -14.31
C ASN A 121 20.50 1.23 -13.57
N GLU A 122 20.00 0.90 -12.38
CA GLU A 122 20.51 -0.23 -11.61
C GLU A 122 20.23 -1.53 -12.37
N LEU A 123 21.29 -2.30 -12.60
CA LEU A 123 21.18 -3.59 -13.28
C LEU A 123 20.41 -4.58 -12.41
N ILE A 124 19.29 -5.10 -12.93
CA ILE A 124 18.58 -6.20 -12.28
C ILE A 124 19.30 -7.51 -12.62
N LEU A 125 19.84 -8.15 -11.59
CA LEU A 125 20.34 -9.52 -11.69
C LEU A 125 19.13 -10.46 -11.60
N VAL A 126 18.67 -10.95 -12.77
CA VAL A 126 17.41 -11.70 -12.90
C VAL A 126 17.34 -12.88 -11.92
N GLU A 127 18.40 -13.69 -11.86
CA GLU A 127 18.43 -14.88 -10.99
C GLU A 127 18.38 -14.54 -9.49
N GLU A 128 19.06 -13.46 -9.08
CA GLU A 128 19.05 -13.01 -7.69
C GLU A 128 17.67 -12.45 -7.32
N GLN A 129 17.12 -11.64 -8.19
CA GLN A 129 15.80 -11.03 -7.98
C GLN A 129 14.71 -12.10 -8.00
N LYS A 130 14.81 -13.08 -8.89
CA LYS A 130 13.88 -14.24 -8.95
C LYS A 130 13.85 -14.96 -7.61
N LYS A 131 14.99 -15.24 -7.01
CA LYS A 131 15.07 -15.89 -5.68
C LYS A 131 14.43 -15.04 -4.59
N LYS A 132 14.67 -13.71 -4.59
CA LYS A 132 14.07 -12.81 -3.61
C LYS A 132 12.55 -12.75 -3.71
N ILE A 133 12.03 -12.67 -4.93
CA ILE A 133 10.58 -12.66 -5.19
C ILE A 133 9.97 -14.01 -4.78
N PHE A 134 10.58 -15.13 -5.18
CA PHE A 134 10.07 -16.48 -4.87
C PHE A 134 9.93 -16.69 -3.37
N ALA A 135 10.88 -16.21 -2.57
CA ALA A 135 10.82 -16.30 -1.10
C ALA A 135 9.64 -15.53 -0.48
N GLN A 136 8.99 -14.64 -1.24
CA GLN A 136 7.84 -13.84 -0.79
C GLN A 136 6.51 -14.34 -1.37
N ILE A 137 6.56 -15.23 -2.38
CA ILE A 137 5.36 -15.79 -2.99
C ILE A 137 4.74 -16.80 -2.03
N ASN A 138 3.47 -16.60 -1.67
CA ASN A 138 2.68 -17.59 -0.97
C ASN A 138 2.17 -18.65 -1.98
N THR A 139 2.92 -19.72 -2.18
CA THR A 139 2.57 -20.79 -3.12
C THR A 139 1.27 -21.51 -2.75
N ASN A 140 0.82 -21.44 -1.51
CA ASN A 140 -0.45 -21.98 -1.04
C ASN A 140 -1.62 -20.99 -1.16
N GLY A 141 -1.37 -19.74 -1.52
CA GLY A 141 -2.39 -18.71 -1.67
C GLY A 141 -3.32 -18.98 -2.86
N VAL A 142 -4.56 -18.51 -2.75
CA VAL A 142 -5.61 -18.66 -3.79
C VAL A 142 -5.13 -18.17 -5.13
N HIS A 143 -4.50 -17.01 -5.19
CA HIS A 143 -3.97 -16.43 -6.42
C HIS A 143 -3.02 -17.38 -7.15
N VAL A 144 -2.04 -17.96 -6.44
CA VAL A 144 -1.06 -18.88 -7.06
C VAL A 144 -1.73 -20.19 -7.50
N LYS A 145 -2.64 -20.73 -6.68
CA LYS A 145 -3.41 -21.93 -7.06
C LYS A 145 -4.21 -21.70 -8.34
N ARG A 146 -4.88 -20.55 -8.48
CA ARG A 146 -5.62 -20.17 -9.68
C ARG A 146 -4.72 -20.04 -10.92
N LEU A 147 -3.51 -19.48 -10.76
CA LEU A 147 -2.50 -19.43 -11.84
C LEU A 147 -2.08 -20.83 -12.29
N VAL A 148 -1.79 -21.69 -11.34
CA VAL A 148 -1.37 -23.09 -11.63
C VAL A 148 -2.51 -23.85 -12.31
N ASN A 149 -3.74 -23.74 -11.83
CA ASN A 149 -4.91 -24.41 -12.40
C ASN A 149 -5.19 -23.95 -13.83
N SER A 150 -5.08 -22.64 -14.10
CA SER A 150 -5.28 -22.08 -15.43
C SER A 150 -4.06 -22.22 -16.35
N ASN A 151 -3.00 -22.88 -15.89
CA ASN A 151 -1.74 -23.06 -16.61
C ASN A 151 -1.09 -21.75 -17.07
N ARG A 152 -1.17 -20.70 -16.23
CA ARG A 152 -0.58 -19.38 -16.48
C ARG A 152 0.70 -19.18 -15.70
N GLN A 153 1.64 -18.51 -16.33
CA GLN A 153 2.88 -18.08 -15.71
C GLN A 153 2.63 -16.83 -14.84
N LEU A 154 3.52 -16.60 -13.88
CA LEU A 154 3.58 -15.34 -13.12
C LEU A 154 4.78 -14.55 -13.61
N VAL A 155 4.54 -13.34 -14.12
CA VAL A 155 5.58 -12.51 -14.74
C VAL A 155 5.71 -11.18 -13.99
N PHE A 156 6.94 -10.84 -13.64
CA PHE A 156 7.30 -9.52 -13.14
C PHE A 156 8.09 -8.80 -14.22
N ARG A 157 7.47 -7.82 -14.87
CA ARG A 157 8.02 -7.04 -15.98
C ARG A 157 8.54 -5.70 -15.47
N TYR A 158 9.83 -5.47 -15.64
CA TYR A 158 10.50 -4.23 -15.25
C TYR A 158 10.93 -3.45 -16.50
N THR A 159 10.47 -2.22 -16.66
CA THR A 159 10.82 -1.35 -17.78
C THR A 159 11.65 -0.17 -17.28
N TYR A 160 12.84 0.02 -17.81
CA TYR A 160 13.69 1.18 -17.50
C TYR A 160 13.12 2.43 -18.14
N ARG A 161 12.78 3.42 -17.33
CA ARG A 161 12.16 4.68 -17.79
C ARG A 161 13.02 5.44 -18.81
N GLN A 162 14.34 5.39 -18.65
CA GLN A 162 15.28 6.17 -19.48
C GLN A 162 15.53 5.52 -20.84
N THR A 163 15.63 4.20 -20.88
CA THR A 163 15.99 3.45 -22.10
C THR A 163 14.80 2.79 -22.77
N GLY A 164 13.71 2.58 -22.03
CA GLY A 164 12.58 1.74 -22.49
C GLY A 164 12.90 0.24 -22.54
N GLU A 165 14.09 -0.16 -22.12
CA GLU A 165 14.50 -1.55 -22.05
C GLU A 165 13.67 -2.30 -21.02
N THR A 166 13.28 -3.53 -21.33
CA THR A 166 12.41 -4.34 -20.48
C THR A 166 13.09 -5.64 -20.08
N ILE A 167 13.00 -6.00 -18.81
CA ILE A 167 13.45 -7.25 -18.23
C ILE A 167 12.25 -7.96 -17.63
N GLU A 168 12.14 -9.26 -17.87
CA GLU A 168 11.09 -10.10 -17.30
C GLU A 168 11.68 -11.17 -16.38
N ILE A 169 11.04 -11.34 -15.23
CA ILE A 169 11.28 -12.42 -14.30
C ILE A 169 10.05 -13.31 -14.35
N VAL A 170 10.22 -14.50 -14.88
CA VAL A 170 9.13 -15.45 -15.16
C VAL A 170 9.18 -16.60 -14.16
N PHE A 171 8.03 -16.91 -13.58
CA PHE A 171 7.79 -18.12 -12.80
C PHE A 171 6.83 -19.00 -13.58
N THR A 172 7.31 -20.18 -13.93
CA THR A 172 6.50 -21.20 -14.61
C THR A 172 5.51 -21.83 -13.62
N THR A 173 4.47 -22.46 -14.13
CA THR A 173 3.51 -23.20 -13.30
C THR A 173 4.18 -24.33 -12.51
N ASP A 174 5.23 -24.94 -13.03
CA ASP A 174 5.96 -26.01 -12.33
C ASP A 174 6.75 -25.46 -11.14
N GLU A 175 7.37 -24.28 -11.30
CA GLU A 175 8.04 -23.58 -10.20
C GLU A 175 7.05 -23.13 -9.12
N LEU A 176 5.82 -22.77 -9.50
CA LEU A 176 4.79 -22.33 -8.57
C LEU A 176 4.10 -23.48 -7.82
N ARG A 177 4.17 -24.70 -8.32
CA ARG A 177 3.63 -25.90 -7.64
C ARG A 177 4.45 -26.33 -6.43
N GLY A 178 5.75 -25.99 -6.36
CA GLY A 178 6.69 -26.28 -5.28
C GLY A 178 7.35 -27.62 -5.44
#